data_77ec32904d44f52b00dda114d3dd26e4
#
_entry.id   77ec32904d44f52b00dda114d3dd26e4
#
_cell.length_a   1.000
_cell.length_b   1.000
_cell.length_c   1.000
_cell.angle_alpha   90.00
_cell.angle_beta   90.00
_cell.angle_gamma   90.00
#
_symmetry.space_group_name_H-M   'P 1'
#
loop_
_entity.id
_entity.type
_entity.pdbx_description
1 polymer ?
#
loop_
_entity_poly.entity_id
_entity_poly.type
_entity_poly.pdbx_seq_one_letter_code
_entity_poly.pdbx_strand_id
1 'polypeptide(L)'
;FKTLALNEFNADACATLRKNRPNWNVIEGDVAEISGLDLEEYFSVRKGELDLLSGGAPCQAFSYAGKKLGLEDARGTLFYHYATFLEKLQPKMFLFENVWCNCFYKMISALK
;
A
#
# COMPACT_ATOMS: atom_id res chain seq x y z
N PHE A 1 -15.45 -8.08 -8.30
CA PHE A 1 -14.03 -8.29 -8.00
C PHE A 1 -13.84 -9.40 -6.98
N LYS A 2 -12.88 -10.28 -7.24
CA LYS A 2 -12.44 -11.26 -6.26
C LYS A 2 -11.29 -10.63 -5.45
N THR A 3 -11.48 -10.48 -4.13
CA THR A 3 -10.44 -9.96 -3.25
C THR A 3 -9.37 -11.03 -3.01
N LEU A 4 -8.16 -10.74 -3.43
CA LEU A 4 -7.03 -11.65 -3.26
C LEU A 4 -6.50 -11.61 -1.83
N ALA A 5 -6.26 -10.41 -1.30
CA ALA A 5 -5.79 -10.19 0.07
C ALA A 5 -6.04 -8.74 0.50
N LEU A 6 -6.07 -8.54 1.81
CA LEU A 6 -6.10 -7.23 2.46
C LEU A 6 -5.00 -7.18 3.51
N ASN A 7 -4.24 -6.11 3.55
CA ASN A 7 -3.30 -5.86 4.64
C ASN A 7 -3.79 -4.71 5.50
N GLU A 8 -3.85 -4.92 6.80
CA GLU A 8 -4.25 -3.93 7.79
C GLU A 8 -3.38 -4.06 9.03
N PHE A 9 -2.91 -2.93 9.53
CA PHE A 9 -2.06 -2.89 10.72
C PHE A 9 -2.86 -2.92 12.03
N ASN A 10 -4.04 -2.31 12.03
CA ASN A 10 -4.85 -2.16 13.24
C ASN A 10 -5.59 -3.47 13.55
N ALA A 11 -5.35 -4.00 14.76
CA ALA A 11 -5.94 -5.28 15.20
C ALA A 11 -7.48 -5.23 15.24
N ASP A 12 -8.06 -4.11 15.67
CA ASP A 12 -9.51 -3.96 15.76
C ASP A 12 -10.15 -3.91 14.37
N ALA A 13 -9.49 -3.21 13.44
CA ALA A 13 -9.93 -3.18 12.04
C ALA A 13 -9.85 -4.57 11.40
N CYS A 14 -8.79 -5.32 11.67
CA CYS A 14 -8.66 -6.71 11.21
C CYS A 14 -9.78 -7.59 11.75
N ALA A 15 -10.11 -7.47 13.05
CA ALA A 15 -11.20 -8.23 13.67
C ALA A 15 -12.55 -7.91 13.00
N THR A 16 -12.81 -6.64 12.71
CA THR A 16 -14.02 -6.20 12.02
C THR A 16 -14.08 -6.77 10.59
N LEU A 17 -13.00 -6.72 9.87
CA LEU A 17 -12.92 -7.26 8.51
C LEU A 17 -13.16 -8.77 8.49
N ARG A 18 -12.55 -9.50 9.41
CA ARG A 18 -12.73 -10.95 9.52
C ARG A 18 -14.15 -11.34 9.87
N LYS A 19 -14.79 -10.55 10.72
CA LYS A 19 -16.19 -10.77 11.10
C LYS A 19 -17.14 -10.53 9.92
N ASN A 20 -16.94 -9.44 9.19
CA ASN A 20 -17.82 -9.04 8.09
C ASN A 20 -17.55 -9.78 6.79
N ARG A 21 -16.31 -10.24 6.58
CA ARG A 21 -15.87 -10.92 5.37
C ARG A 21 -15.00 -12.13 5.74
N PRO A 22 -15.59 -13.19 6.31
CA PRO A 22 -14.82 -14.32 6.84
C PRO A 22 -14.01 -15.08 5.76
N ASN A 23 -14.37 -14.93 4.48
CA ASN A 23 -13.66 -15.60 3.38
C ASN A 23 -12.51 -14.76 2.80
N TRP A 24 -12.33 -13.52 3.28
CA TRP A 24 -11.24 -12.68 2.80
C TRP A 24 -9.94 -13.02 3.53
N ASN A 25 -8.84 -13.00 2.77
CA ASN A 25 -7.50 -13.17 3.33
C ASN A 25 -7.05 -11.84 3.97
N VAL A 26 -7.28 -11.67 5.25
CA VAL A 26 -6.88 -10.48 6.01
C VAL A 26 -5.51 -10.74 6.63
N ILE A 27 -4.51 -9.98 6.18
CA ILE A 27 -3.14 -10.06 6.67
C ILE A 27 -2.95 -8.95 7.70
N GLU A 28 -2.90 -9.32 8.97
CA GLU A 28 -2.67 -8.38 10.06
C GLU A 28 -1.18 -8.14 10.23
N GLY A 29 -0.77 -6.88 10.26
CA GLY A 29 0.60 -6.51 10.51
C GLY A 29 1.09 -5.35 9.64
N ASP A 30 2.36 -5.01 9.80
CA ASP A 30 2.99 -3.92 9.10
C ASP A 30 3.24 -4.30 7.63
N VAL A 31 2.78 -3.45 6.72
CA VAL A 31 3.00 -3.64 5.28
C VAL A 31 4.49 -3.70 4.91
N ALA A 32 5.35 -3.10 5.72
CA ALA A 32 6.79 -3.14 5.51
C ALA A 32 7.35 -4.57 5.53
N GLU A 33 6.77 -5.44 6.33
CA GLU A 33 7.17 -6.85 6.40
C GLU A 33 6.85 -7.59 5.10
N ILE A 34 5.75 -7.22 4.46
CA ILE A 34 5.28 -7.86 3.23
C ILE A 34 6.02 -7.31 2.01
N SER A 35 6.24 -5.99 1.95
CA SER A 35 6.82 -5.33 0.79
C SER A 35 8.23 -5.82 0.44
N GLY A 36 8.96 -6.34 1.42
CA GLY A 36 10.30 -6.91 1.23
C GLY A 36 10.31 -8.34 0.67
N LEU A 37 9.16 -8.98 0.59
CA LEU A 37 9.04 -10.37 0.13
C LEU A 37 8.95 -10.46 -1.38
N ASP A 38 9.07 -11.67 -1.91
CA ASP A 38 8.69 -11.97 -3.28
C ASP A 38 7.16 -11.98 -3.37
N LEU A 39 6.60 -10.87 -3.84
CA LEU A 39 5.15 -10.67 -3.85
C LEU A 39 4.43 -11.59 -4.83
N GLU A 40 5.06 -11.95 -5.94
CA GLU A 40 4.48 -12.90 -6.90
C GLU A 40 4.27 -14.27 -6.26
N GLU A 41 5.27 -14.75 -5.53
CA GLU A 41 5.17 -16.01 -4.81
C GLU A 41 4.21 -15.91 -3.63
N TYR A 42 4.34 -14.86 -2.84
CA TYR A 42 3.53 -14.66 -1.62
C TYR A 42 2.03 -14.62 -1.91
N PHE A 43 1.63 -13.94 -2.98
CA PHE A 43 0.23 -13.82 -3.38
C PHE A 43 -0.21 -14.80 -4.47
N SER A 44 0.71 -15.63 -4.96
CA SER A 44 0.45 -16.55 -6.08
C SER A 44 -0.12 -15.83 -7.29
N VAL A 45 0.46 -14.70 -7.64
CA VAL A 45 0.03 -13.88 -8.77
C VAL A 45 1.26 -13.42 -9.54
N ARG A 46 1.21 -13.48 -10.87
CA ARG A 46 2.32 -13.05 -11.72
C ARG A 46 2.31 -11.54 -11.90
N LYS A 47 3.50 -10.99 -12.12
CA LYS A 47 3.67 -9.58 -12.48
C LYS A 47 2.78 -9.22 -13.68
N GLY A 48 1.96 -8.19 -13.54
CA GLY A 48 1.02 -7.77 -14.58
C GLY A 48 -0.33 -8.48 -14.58
N GLU A 49 -0.51 -9.52 -13.75
CA GLU A 49 -1.75 -10.31 -13.71
C GLU A 49 -2.81 -9.72 -12.80
N LEU A 50 -2.39 -8.99 -11.76
CA LEU A 50 -3.31 -8.38 -10.81
C LEU A 50 -4.12 -7.27 -11.50
N ASP A 51 -5.45 -7.33 -11.38
CA ASP A 51 -6.32 -6.36 -12.04
C ASP A 51 -6.30 -5.00 -11.33
N LEU A 52 -6.38 -5.00 -10.00
CA LEU A 52 -6.47 -3.76 -9.22
C LEU A 52 -5.68 -3.87 -7.92
N LEU A 53 -4.84 -2.87 -7.67
CA LEU A 53 -4.23 -2.62 -6.37
C LEU A 53 -4.83 -1.35 -5.79
N SER A 54 -5.42 -1.43 -4.60
CA SER A 54 -6.01 -0.29 -3.90
C SER A 54 -5.28 -0.03 -2.59
N GLY A 55 -5.05 1.23 -2.26
CA GLY A 55 -4.43 1.59 -1.00
C GLY A 55 -4.58 3.07 -0.67
N GLY A 56 -4.47 3.38 0.62
CA GLY A 56 -4.52 4.75 1.11
C GLY A 56 -3.39 5.01 2.10
N ALA A 57 -2.20 5.28 1.60
CA ALA A 57 -1.05 5.60 2.45
C ALA A 57 -1.15 7.05 2.94
N PRO A 58 -0.97 7.31 4.25
CA PRO A 58 -1.02 8.67 4.77
C PRO A 58 0.13 9.54 4.28
N CYS A 59 -0.13 10.85 4.20
CA CYS A 59 0.86 11.86 3.77
C CYS A 59 1.87 12.27 4.84
N GLN A 60 2.04 11.50 5.89
CA GLN A 60 2.84 11.91 7.07
C GLN A 60 4.27 12.33 6.75
N ALA A 61 4.92 11.65 5.81
CA ALA A 61 6.30 11.96 5.42
C ALA A 61 6.45 13.28 4.66
N PHE A 62 5.35 13.82 4.17
CA PHE A 62 5.34 15.03 3.34
C PHE A 62 4.51 16.14 3.99
N SER A 63 4.02 15.95 5.23
CA SER A 63 3.19 16.95 5.90
C SER A 63 4.00 18.13 6.43
N TYR A 64 3.36 19.29 6.47
CA TYR A 64 3.97 20.52 7.00
C TYR A 64 4.34 20.43 8.49
N ALA A 65 3.69 19.58 9.24
CA ALA A 65 3.97 19.34 10.67
C ALA A 65 5.20 18.44 10.88
N GLY A 66 5.59 17.69 9.86
CA GLY A 66 6.84 16.94 9.85
C GLY A 66 7.93 17.76 9.18
N LYS A 67 9.16 17.59 9.61
CA LYS A 67 10.31 18.14 8.89
C LYS A 67 10.18 17.79 7.43
N LYS A 68 10.48 18.74 6.51
CA LYS A 68 10.50 18.49 5.06
C LYS A 68 11.51 17.39 4.77
N LEU A 69 11.07 16.15 4.89
CA LEU A 69 11.89 15.00 4.58
C LEU A 69 11.98 14.88 3.05
N GLY A 70 13.18 14.70 2.53
CA GLY A 70 13.38 14.40 1.12
C GLY A 70 12.81 13.03 0.75
N LEU A 71 12.75 12.73 -0.54
CA LEU A 71 12.28 11.42 -1.02
C LEU A 71 13.06 10.25 -0.41
N GLU A 72 14.33 10.45 -0.06
CA GLU A 72 15.16 9.43 0.57
C GLU A 72 14.68 9.07 1.96
N ASP A 73 14.19 10.06 2.71
CA ASP A 73 13.67 9.84 4.06
C ASP A 73 12.26 9.24 4.04
N ALA A 74 11.61 9.22 2.87
CA ALA A 74 10.30 8.61 2.68
C ALA A 74 10.36 7.08 2.57
N ARG A 75 11.54 6.46 2.51
CA ARG A 75 11.71 5.02 2.27
C ARG A 75 11.04 4.13 3.29
N GLY A 76 10.86 4.60 4.52
CA GLY A 76 10.14 3.86 5.56
C GLY A 76 8.66 4.17 5.63
N THR A 77 8.13 4.98 4.73
CA THR A 77 6.74 5.41 4.77
C THR A 77 5.80 4.39 4.11
N LEU A 78 4.52 4.44 4.49
CA LEU A 78 3.50 3.60 3.85
C LEU A 78 3.40 3.87 2.35
N PHE A 79 3.61 5.11 1.93
CA PHE A 79 3.66 5.45 0.50
C PHE A 79 4.77 4.70 -0.23
N TYR A 80 5.96 4.63 0.34
CA TYR A 80 7.08 3.90 -0.25
C TYR A 80 6.74 2.42 -0.42
N HIS A 81 6.12 1.81 0.58
CA HIS A 81 5.71 0.41 0.49
C HIS A 81 4.63 0.19 -0.56
N TYR A 82 3.69 1.12 -0.68
CA TYR A 82 2.68 1.08 -1.75
C TYR A 82 3.35 1.15 -3.14
N ALA A 83 4.30 2.06 -3.31
CA ALA A 83 5.07 2.18 -4.56
C ALA A 83 5.85 0.90 -4.87
N THR A 84 6.38 0.23 -3.85
CA THR A 84 7.07 -1.06 -3.99
C THR A 84 6.11 -2.15 -4.49
N PHE A 85 4.88 -2.19 -3.98
CA PHE A 85 3.85 -3.10 -4.48
C PHE A 85 3.54 -2.84 -5.96
N LEU A 86 3.40 -1.57 -6.33
CA LEU A 86 3.16 -1.21 -7.74
C LEU A 86 4.29 -1.68 -8.65
N GLU A 87 5.54 -1.47 -8.21
CA GLU A 87 6.71 -1.86 -8.98
C GLU A 87 6.80 -3.38 -9.15
N LYS A 88 6.60 -4.12 -8.05
CA LYS A 88 6.76 -5.57 -8.05
C LYS A 88 5.60 -6.31 -8.72
N LEU A 89 4.38 -5.84 -8.53
CA LEU A 89 3.19 -6.51 -9.05
C LEU A 89 2.71 -5.99 -10.39
N GLN A 90 3.01 -4.74 -10.72
CA GLN A 90 2.58 -4.04 -11.94
C GLN A 90 1.10 -4.34 -12.27
N PRO A 91 0.17 -3.95 -11.37
CA PRO A 91 -1.25 -4.18 -11.60
C PRO A 91 -1.73 -3.46 -12.86
N LYS A 92 -2.80 -3.95 -13.45
CA LYS A 92 -3.41 -3.30 -14.62
C LYS A 92 -3.96 -1.92 -14.28
N MET A 93 -4.43 -1.75 -13.03
CA MET A 93 -4.97 -0.51 -12.53
C MET A 93 -4.63 -0.37 -11.05
N PHE A 94 -4.46 0.87 -10.58
CA PHE A 94 -4.31 1.12 -9.16
C PHE A 94 -5.23 2.26 -8.72
N LEU A 95 -5.67 2.18 -7.47
CA LEU A 95 -6.44 3.22 -6.81
C LEU A 95 -5.67 3.67 -5.56
N PHE A 96 -5.33 4.94 -5.52
CA PHE A 96 -4.63 5.52 -4.38
C PHE A 96 -5.49 6.63 -3.78
N GLU A 97 -5.94 6.41 -2.54
CA GLU A 97 -6.73 7.38 -1.79
C GLU A 97 -5.81 8.16 -0.85
N ASN A 98 -5.98 9.47 -0.82
CA ASN A 98 -5.27 10.32 0.13
C ASN A 98 -6.03 11.63 0.32
N VAL A 99 -5.72 12.33 1.43
CA VAL A 99 -6.20 13.69 1.62
C VAL A 99 -5.36 14.66 0.77
N TRP A 100 -6.00 15.72 0.30
CA TRP A 100 -5.30 16.74 -0.50
C TRP A 100 -4.15 17.37 0.30
N CYS A 101 -2.96 17.29 -0.25
CA CYS A 101 -1.80 18.00 0.28
C CYS A 101 -0.85 18.35 -0.88
N ASN A 102 -0.02 19.37 -0.69
CA ASN A 102 0.99 19.75 -1.69
C ASN A 102 2.02 18.64 -1.97
N CYS A 103 2.05 17.63 -1.14
CA CYS A 103 2.88 16.46 -1.31
C CYS A 103 2.38 15.52 -2.41
N PHE A 104 1.11 15.62 -2.81
CA PHE A 104 0.52 14.75 -3.83
C PHE A 104 1.28 14.81 -5.16
N TYR A 105 1.67 16.01 -5.59
CA TYR A 105 2.47 16.18 -6.80
C TYR A 105 3.83 15.50 -6.72
N LYS A 106 4.49 15.58 -5.57
CA LYS A 106 5.78 14.91 -5.35
C LYS A 106 5.64 13.41 -5.37
N MET A 107 4.55 12.89 -4.82
CA MET A 107 4.26 11.46 -4.81
C MET A 107 4.05 10.92 -6.23
N ILE A 108 3.21 11.58 -7.03
CA ILE A 108 2.96 11.17 -8.42
C ILE A 108 4.23 11.25 -9.25
N SER A 109 5.03 12.30 -9.05
CA SER A 109 6.31 12.44 -9.73
C SER A 109 7.29 11.30 -9.40
N ALA A 110 7.24 10.78 -8.18
CA ALA A 110 8.08 9.66 -7.76
C ALA A 110 7.64 8.31 -8.34
N LEU A 111 6.38 8.18 -8.76
CA LEU A 111 5.85 6.97 -9.40
C LEU A 111 6.17 6.87 -10.90
N LYS A 112 6.68 7.93 -11.47
CA LYS A 112 7.16 7.92 -12.85
C LYS A 112 8.63 7.44 -12.86
#